data_d6cdecf4fcd6fed2bbf4a439478c7d10
#
_entry.id   d6cdecf4fcd6fed2bbf4a439478c7d10
#
_cell.length_a   1.000
_cell.length_b   1.000
_cell.length_c   1.000
_cell.angle_alpha   90.00
_cell.angle_beta   90.00
_cell.angle_gamma   90.00
#
_symmetry.space_group_name_H-M   'P 1'
#
loop_
_entity.id
_entity.type
_entity.pdbx_description
1 polymer ?
#
loop_
_entity_poly.entity_id
_entity_poly.type
_entity_poly.pdbx_seq_one_letter_code
_entity_poly.pdbx_strand_id
1 'polypeptide(L)'
;MPGRSKWFERLALLSIVTTVVGCATQPGTPQRAGHSNIASKGLQGGIANESLSSLESVLRSRLVSTDAIVLAEPGLIRVRFAAAAVFSVDAAELSTDAGEILQPLAKALMDAPATTVEVSTYTDGLDSGAHALGFTQQRADLIGSYLNQHGVASNRIRTRGEGQINPITGNYEPEDRRANRRVEISISALSS
;
A
#
# COMPACT_ATOMS: atom_id res chain seq x y z
N MET A 1 -68.70 -13.29 5.82
CA MET A 1 -69.56 -14.31 5.18
C MET A 1 -68.72 -15.24 4.37
N PRO A 2 -69.05 -16.50 4.30
CA PRO A 2 -68.20 -17.61 4.64
C PRO A 2 -67.96 -18.60 3.47
N GLY A 3 -67.16 -19.62 3.72
CA GLY A 3 -67.14 -20.85 2.97
C GLY A 3 -65.75 -21.47 2.94
N ARG A 4 -65.31 -22.26 3.81
CA ARG A 4 -65.60 -23.67 4.23
C ARG A 4 -65.77 -24.61 3.03
N SER A 5 -64.82 -25.57 3.00
CA SER A 5 -64.99 -27.03 2.99
C SER A 5 -63.70 -27.68 2.58
N LYS A 6 -63.11 -28.48 3.43
CA LYS A 6 -63.38 -29.87 3.84
C LYS A 6 -63.27 -30.83 2.64
N TRP A 7 -62.50 -31.83 2.81
CA TRP A 7 -62.78 -33.29 2.92
C TRP A 7 -61.58 -34.11 2.43
N PHE A 8 -61.14 -34.94 3.22
CA PHE A 8 -61.08 -36.38 3.57
C PHE A 8 -59.82 -37.06 3.06
N GLU A 9 -59.02 -37.54 3.92
CA GLU A 9 -59.01 -38.82 4.67
C GLU A 9 -58.85 -40.11 3.84
N ARG A 10 -57.95 -40.89 4.40
CA ARG A 10 -57.79 -42.36 4.32
C ARG A 10 -56.75 -42.88 3.36
N LEU A 11 -55.92 -43.83 3.63
CA LEU A 11 -55.83 -44.92 4.66
C LEU A 11 -54.47 -45.59 4.48
N ALA A 12 -53.89 -45.96 5.58
CA ALA A 12 -52.82 -46.87 5.84
C ALA A 12 -52.72 -48.10 4.90
N LEU A 13 -51.53 -48.56 4.66
CA LEU A 13 -51.20 -50.01 4.69
C LEU A 13 -49.74 -50.20 5.11
N LEU A 14 -49.63 -50.90 6.15
CA LEU A 14 -48.49 -51.47 6.83
C LEU A 14 -47.83 -52.54 5.94
N SER A 15 -46.51 -52.46 5.74
CA SER A 15 -45.73 -53.64 5.36
C SER A 15 -44.37 -53.58 6.03
N ILE A 16 -44.28 -54.50 7.00
CA ILE A 16 -43.05 -54.88 7.69
C ILE A 16 -42.27 -55.80 6.75
N VAL A 17 -41.02 -55.46 6.45
CA VAL A 17 -40.01 -56.43 5.96
C VAL A 17 -38.64 -56.08 6.56
N THR A 18 -38.33 -56.90 7.56
CA THR A 18 -37.04 -57.46 7.99
C THR A 18 -35.73 -56.88 7.56
N THR A 19 -35.00 -56.52 8.60
CA THR A 19 -33.55 -56.40 8.80
C THR A 19 -32.68 -57.26 7.87
N VAL A 20 -31.72 -56.58 7.22
CA VAL A 20 -30.40 -57.14 6.95
C VAL A 20 -29.36 -56.15 7.41
N VAL A 21 -28.63 -56.52 8.44
CA VAL A 21 -27.42 -55.88 8.89
C VAL A 21 -26.32 -56.18 7.86
N GLY A 22 -25.96 -55.22 7.07
CA GLY A 22 -24.81 -55.23 6.19
C GLY A 22 -23.83 -54.15 6.63
N CYS A 23 -22.78 -54.53 7.33
CA CYS A 23 -21.59 -53.71 7.49
C CYS A 23 -20.96 -53.47 6.12
N ALA A 24 -21.25 -52.32 5.52
CA ALA A 24 -20.47 -51.80 4.41
C ALA A 24 -19.47 -50.77 4.97
N THR A 25 -18.25 -51.21 5.10
CA THR A 25 -17.08 -50.34 5.24
C THR A 25 -17.04 -49.37 4.06
N GLN A 26 -17.36 -48.11 4.29
CA GLN A 26 -17.14 -47.07 3.31
C GLN A 26 -15.65 -46.84 3.17
N PRO A 27 -15.05 -46.90 1.95
CA PRO A 27 -13.70 -46.42 1.73
C PRO A 27 -13.69 -44.92 1.95
N GLY A 28 -12.87 -44.46 2.91
CA GLY A 28 -12.67 -43.07 3.24
C GLY A 28 -12.24 -42.32 1.97
N THR A 29 -13.08 -41.40 1.54
CA THR A 29 -12.65 -40.35 0.59
C THR A 29 -11.50 -39.59 1.24
N PRO A 30 -10.31 -39.46 0.60
CA PRO A 30 -9.29 -38.61 1.13
C PRO A 30 -9.83 -37.19 1.10
N GLN A 31 -10.04 -36.64 2.29
CA GLN A 31 -10.31 -35.23 2.50
C GLN A 31 -9.13 -34.45 1.92
N ARG A 32 -9.34 -33.87 0.75
CA ARG A 32 -8.39 -32.98 0.07
C ARG A 32 -8.37 -31.67 0.83
N ALA A 33 -7.74 -31.70 2.01
CA ALA A 33 -7.46 -30.51 2.79
C ALA A 33 -6.37 -29.70 2.07
N GLY A 34 -6.70 -28.46 1.70
CA GLY A 34 -5.76 -27.37 1.78
C GLY A 34 -4.77 -27.17 0.64
N HIS A 35 -5.19 -27.11 -0.64
CA HIS A 35 -4.29 -26.65 -1.71
C HIS A 35 -4.77 -25.37 -2.43
N SER A 36 -5.89 -24.77 -2.01
CA SER A 36 -6.43 -23.58 -2.68
C SER A 36 -5.79 -22.25 -2.23
N ASN A 37 -5.17 -22.19 -1.05
CA ASN A 37 -4.62 -20.93 -0.53
C ASN A 37 -3.20 -20.60 -1.02
N ILE A 38 -2.44 -21.58 -1.49
CA ILE A 38 -1.06 -21.33 -1.96
C ILE A 38 -1.09 -20.83 -3.41
N ALA A 39 -1.97 -21.37 -4.24
CA ALA A 39 -2.08 -20.95 -5.64
C ALA A 39 -2.65 -19.53 -5.77
N SER A 40 -3.63 -19.14 -4.94
CA SER A 40 -4.20 -17.79 -4.96
C SER A 40 -3.21 -16.74 -4.47
N LYS A 41 -2.41 -17.04 -3.45
CA LYS A 41 -1.37 -16.14 -2.94
C LYS A 41 -0.21 -15.94 -3.94
N GLY A 42 0.14 -16.98 -4.69
CA GLY A 42 1.15 -16.90 -5.77
C GLY A 42 0.68 -16.04 -6.94
N LEU A 43 -0.58 -16.15 -7.36
CA LEU A 43 -1.15 -15.33 -8.43
C LEU A 43 -1.29 -13.86 -8.00
N GLN A 44 -1.74 -13.58 -6.79
CA GLN A 44 -1.86 -12.21 -6.28
C GLN A 44 -0.50 -11.53 -6.13
N GLY A 45 0.53 -12.25 -5.69
CA GLY A 45 1.90 -11.75 -5.63
C GLY A 45 2.47 -11.45 -7.03
N GLY A 46 2.14 -12.23 -8.04
CA GLY A 46 2.54 -12.01 -9.43
C GLY A 46 1.92 -10.74 -10.02
N ILE A 47 0.62 -10.56 -9.87
CA ILE A 47 -0.12 -9.39 -10.38
C ILE A 47 0.34 -8.10 -9.66
N ALA A 48 0.57 -8.15 -8.35
CA ALA A 48 1.06 -7.02 -7.59
C ALA A 48 2.46 -6.57 -8.03
N ASN A 49 3.36 -7.52 -8.30
CA ASN A 49 4.69 -7.22 -8.81
C ASN A 49 4.67 -6.63 -10.24
N GLU A 50 3.82 -7.14 -11.11
CA GLU A 50 3.67 -6.61 -12.47
C GLU A 50 3.12 -5.17 -12.45
N SER A 51 2.16 -4.89 -11.58
CA SER A 51 1.63 -3.55 -11.38
C SER A 51 2.68 -2.56 -10.85
N LEU A 52 3.54 -2.99 -9.92
CA LEU A 52 4.64 -2.17 -9.42
C LEU A 52 5.71 -1.94 -10.48
N SER A 53 6.07 -2.94 -11.28
CA SER A 53 7.04 -2.78 -12.38
C SER A 53 6.57 -1.78 -13.44
N SER A 54 5.28 -1.81 -13.75
CA SER A 54 4.67 -0.83 -14.65
C SER A 54 4.70 0.57 -14.06
N LEU A 55 4.37 0.72 -12.78
CA LEU A 55 4.43 1.98 -12.06
C LEU A 55 5.87 2.53 -11.97
N GLU A 56 6.85 1.67 -11.73
CA GLU A 56 8.27 2.05 -11.73
C GLU A 56 8.67 2.69 -13.06
N SER A 57 8.32 2.05 -14.18
CA SER A 57 8.63 2.56 -15.51
C SER A 57 7.99 3.93 -15.77
N VAL A 58 6.75 4.10 -15.34
CA VAL A 58 6.02 5.39 -15.41
C VAL A 58 6.70 6.45 -14.55
N LEU A 59 7.09 6.12 -13.32
CA LEU A 59 7.77 7.07 -12.42
C LEU A 59 9.12 7.50 -12.99
N ARG A 60 9.94 6.57 -13.49
CA ARG A 60 11.21 6.89 -14.14
C ARG A 60 11.03 7.82 -15.34
N SER A 61 10.02 7.56 -16.16
CA SER A 61 9.72 8.41 -17.32
C SER A 61 9.23 9.82 -16.93
N ARG A 62 8.33 9.91 -15.94
CA ARG A 62 7.72 11.18 -15.53
C ARG A 62 8.65 12.05 -14.70
N LEU A 63 9.63 11.46 -14.01
CA LEU A 63 10.59 12.17 -13.16
C LEU A 63 11.96 12.34 -13.81
N VAL A 64 12.13 12.01 -15.10
CA VAL A 64 13.41 12.05 -15.81
C VAL A 64 14.06 13.45 -15.86
N SER A 65 13.25 14.49 -15.83
CA SER A 65 13.71 15.91 -15.83
C SER A 65 14.00 16.44 -14.42
N THR A 66 13.86 15.63 -13.39
CA THR A 66 14.08 16.02 -11.99
C THR A 66 15.28 15.28 -11.41
N ASP A 67 15.79 15.75 -10.27
CA ASP A 67 16.86 15.08 -9.52
C ASP A 67 16.32 13.91 -8.65
N ALA A 68 15.10 13.43 -8.90
CA ALA A 68 14.52 12.34 -8.16
C ALA A 68 15.13 11.00 -8.58
N ILE A 69 15.48 10.18 -7.60
CA ILE A 69 16.02 8.84 -7.78
C ILE A 69 14.91 7.82 -7.54
N VAL A 70 14.62 6.99 -8.54
CA VAL A 70 13.65 5.89 -8.42
C VAL A 70 14.41 4.59 -8.19
N LEU A 71 14.23 3.98 -7.02
CA LEU A 71 14.82 2.71 -6.60
C LEU A 71 13.72 1.66 -6.55
N ALA A 72 13.93 0.51 -7.19
CA ALA A 72 13.02 -0.62 -7.13
C ALA A 72 13.63 -1.73 -6.28
N GLU A 73 12.84 -2.22 -5.34
CA GLU A 73 13.13 -3.35 -4.46
C GLU A 73 11.98 -4.37 -4.59
N PRO A 74 12.15 -5.62 -4.20
CA PRO A 74 11.07 -6.60 -4.25
C PRO A 74 9.83 -6.14 -3.47
N GLY A 75 8.72 -5.86 -4.17
CA GLY A 75 7.45 -5.40 -3.57
C GLY A 75 7.43 -3.93 -3.13
N LEU A 76 8.46 -3.14 -3.43
CA LEU A 76 8.58 -1.76 -3.00
C LEU A 76 9.25 -0.90 -4.08
N ILE A 77 8.68 0.27 -4.35
CA ILE A 77 9.34 1.33 -5.11
C ILE A 77 9.63 2.47 -4.14
N ARG A 78 10.85 2.98 -4.16
CA ARG A 78 11.22 4.16 -3.37
C ARG A 78 11.62 5.29 -4.29
N VAL A 79 10.94 6.42 -4.18
CA VAL A 79 11.33 7.67 -4.86
C VAL A 79 12.00 8.56 -3.82
N ARG A 80 13.26 8.93 -4.08
CA ARG A 80 14.07 9.77 -3.19
C ARG A 80 14.46 11.04 -3.91
N PHE A 81 14.39 12.16 -3.21
CA PHE A 81 14.86 13.45 -3.68
C PHE A 81 15.32 14.36 -2.52
N ALA A 82 16.15 15.35 -2.82
CA ALA A 82 16.59 16.30 -1.82
C ALA A 82 15.41 17.12 -1.28
N ALA A 83 15.37 17.40 0.02
CA ALA A 83 14.31 18.21 0.61
C ALA A 83 14.23 19.61 -0.02
N ALA A 84 15.37 20.18 -0.42
CA ALA A 84 15.44 21.48 -1.08
C ALA A 84 14.75 21.52 -2.46
N ALA A 85 14.46 20.38 -3.06
CA ALA A 85 13.74 20.30 -4.34
C ALA A 85 12.24 20.59 -4.21
N VAL A 86 11.68 20.44 -3.00
CA VAL A 86 10.24 20.62 -2.76
C VAL A 86 9.90 21.55 -1.59
N PHE A 87 10.88 21.94 -0.77
CA PHE A 87 10.66 22.84 0.37
C PHE A 87 11.49 24.11 0.24
N SER A 88 10.93 25.21 0.71
CA SER A 88 11.66 26.44 0.94
C SER A 88 12.79 26.21 1.96
N VAL A 89 13.84 27.04 1.89
CA VAL A 89 15.01 26.91 2.77
C VAL A 89 14.55 27.06 4.23
N ASP A 90 14.95 26.11 5.07
CA ASP A 90 14.71 26.06 6.51
C ASP A 90 13.24 26.27 6.94
N ALA A 91 12.30 26.00 6.04
CA ALA A 91 10.87 26.13 6.31
C ALA A 91 10.11 24.78 6.10
N ALA A 92 9.00 24.66 6.80
CA ALA A 92 7.99 23.64 6.53
C ALA A 92 6.94 24.22 5.56
N GLU A 93 7.37 24.62 4.38
CA GLU A 93 6.55 25.19 3.32
C GLU A 93 7.00 24.62 1.98
N LEU A 94 6.04 24.30 1.11
CA LEU A 94 6.37 23.85 -0.24
C LEU A 94 6.93 25.04 -1.05
N SER A 95 8.00 24.79 -1.78
CA SER A 95 8.56 25.78 -2.71
C SER A 95 7.63 25.98 -3.91
N THR A 96 7.82 27.05 -4.66
CA THR A 96 7.10 27.31 -5.92
C THR A 96 7.30 26.19 -6.94
N ASP A 97 8.45 25.54 -6.91
CA ASP A 97 8.87 24.52 -7.87
C ASP A 97 8.53 23.08 -7.42
N ALA A 98 7.97 22.94 -6.20
CA ALA A 98 7.59 21.63 -5.67
C ALA A 98 6.69 20.81 -6.61
N GLY A 99 5.87 21.52 -7.42
CA GLY A 99 4.99 20.91 -8.41
C GLY A 99 5.72 20.14 -9.50
N GLU A 100 6.99 20.45 -9.80
CA GLU A 100 7.77 19.74 -10.83
C GLU A 100 8.00 18.27 -10.48
N ILE A 101 8.14 17.95 -9.19
CA ILE A 101 8.28 16.58 -8.68
C ILE A 101 6.93 16.02 -8.23
N LEU A 102 6.17 16.77 -7.44
CA LEU A 102 4.98 16.25 -6.77
C LEU A 102 3.80 16.02 -7.71
N GLN A 103 3.62 16.84 -8.77
CA GLN A 103 2.52 16.66 -9.70
C GLN A 103 2.68 15.42 -10.60
N PRO A 104 3.85 15.15 -11.25
CA PRO A 104 4.05 13.89 -11.96
C PRO A 104 3.92 12.67 -11.09
N LEU A 105 4.39 12.77 -9.82
CA LEU A 105 4.25 11.71 -8.83
C LEU A 105 2.78 11.44 -8.49
N ALA A 106 2.00 12.47 -8.18
CA ALA A 106 0.56 12.34 -7.89
C ALA A 106 -0.18 11.68 -9.07
N LYS A 107 0.10 12.11 -10.29
CA LYS A 107 -0.47 11.50 -11.51
C LYS A 107 -0.14 10.01 -11.63
N ALA A 108 1.11 9.62 -11.37
CA ALA A 108 1.51 8.22 -11.42
C ALA A 108 0.77 7.38 -10.35
N LEU A 109 0.60 7.93 -9.14
CA LEU A 109 -0.11 7.28 -8.04
C LEU A 109 -1.62 7.17 -8.25
N MET A 110 -2.23 8.13 -8.96
CA MET A 110 -3.63 8.05 -9.38
C MET A 110 -3.86 6.91 -10.37
N ASP A 111 -2.93 6.73 -11.31
CA ASP A 111 -2.99 5.66 -12.32
C ASP A 111 -2.74 4.25 -11.70
N ALA A 112 -2.24 4.19 -10.45
CA ALA A 112 -1.96 2.95 -9.72
C ALA A 112 -2.75 2.87 -8.39
N PRO A 113 -4.09 2.75 -8.43
CA PRO A 113 -4.95 2.84 -7.23
C PRO A 113 -4.74 1.68 -6.23
N ALA A 114 -4.21 0.55 -6.68
CA ALA A 114 -3.95 -0.62 -5.83
C ALA A 114 -2.61 -0.55 -5.07
N THR A 115 -2.15 0.67 -4.72
CA THR A 115 -0.90 0.88 -3.98
C THR A 115 -1.11 1.72 -2.73
N THR A 116 -0.25 1.52 -1.72
CA THR A 116 -0.09 2.41 -0.56
C THR A 116 1.13 3.28 -0.75
N VAL A 117 1.12 4.44 -0.13
CA VAL A 117 2.16 5.47 -0.23
C VAL A 117 2.56 5.90 1.17
N GLU A 118 3.81 5.75 1.53
CA GLU A 118 4.38 6.31 2.75
C GLU A 118 5.35 7.43 2.39
N VAL A 119 5.11 8.61 2.92
CA VAL A 119 5.94 9.80 2.77
C VAL A 119 6.79 9.95 4.01
N SER A 120 8.09 9.77 3.90
CA SER A 120 9.06 9.94 4.97
C SER A 120 9.96 11.13 4.69
N THR A 121 10.14 12.02 5.67
CA THR A 121 11.05 13.15 5.56
C THR A 121 12.12 13.12 6.63
N TYR A 122 13.32 13.47 6.25
CA TYR A 122 14.52 13.39 7.08
C TYR A 122 15.23 14.74 7.13
N THR A 123 15.98 14.99 8.19
CA THR A 123 16.89 16.12 8.33
C THR A 123 18.31 15.66 8.67
N ASP A 124 19.26 16.59 8.66
CA ASP A 124 20.60 16.36 9.16
C ASP A 124 20.66 16.44 10.71
N GLY A 125 21.80 16.14 11.28
CA GLY A 125 22.01 16.00 12.72
C GLY A 125 22.24 17.32 13.48
N LEU A 126 21.87 18.48 12.94
CA LEU A 126 22.20 19.77 13.58
C LEU A 126 21.20 20.24 14.62
N ASP A 127 19.94 19.78 14.55
CA ASP A 127 18.86 20.18 15.47
C ASP A 127 18.71 19.23 16.66
N SER A 128 17.98 19.70 17.69
CA SER A 128 17.54 18.79 18.77
C SER A 128 16.56 17.74 18.24
N GLY A 129 16.66 16.49 18.72
CA GLY A 129 15.86 15.38 18.21
C GLY A 129 14.34 15.63 18.22
N ALA A 130 13.79 16.25 19.26
CA ALA A 130 12.36 16.54 19.36
C ALA A 130 11.92 17.61 18.33
N HIS A 131 12.71 18.66 18.12
CA HIS A 131 12.45 19.69 17.13
C HIS A 131 12.56 19.10 15.70
N ALA A 132 13.60 18.33 15.44
CA ALA A 132 13.82 17.65 14.17
C ALA A 132 12.64 16.73 13.78
N LEU A 133 12.10 15.96 14.74
CA LEU A 133 10.92 15.12 14.50
C LEU A 133 9.68 15.94 14.16
N GLY A 134 9.39 16.99 14.94
CA GLY A 134 8.24 17.87 14.69
C GLY A 134 8.32 18.57 13.34
N PHE A 135 9.50 19.10 12.99
CA PHE A 135 9.75 19.76 11.73
C PHE A 135 9.62 18.82 10.52
N THR A 136 10.21 17.62 10.63
CA THR A 136 10.09 16.64 9.56
C THR A 136 8.67 16.10 9.43
N GLN A 137 7.92 15.92 10.55
CA GLN A 137 6.50 15.53 10.47
C GLN A 137 5.66 16.57 9.71
N GLN A 138 5.82 17.85 10.01
CA GLN A 138 5.12 18.92 9.28
C GLN A 138 5.41 18.86 7.78
N ARG A 139 6.65 18.64 7.39
CA ARG A 139 7.05 18.49 5.98
C ARG A 139 6.39 17.26 5.31
N ALA A 140 6.37 16.13 6.00
CA ALA A 140 5.71 14.93 5.49
C ALA A 140 4.20 15.15 5.28
N ASP A 141 3.54 15.82 6.23
CA ASP A 141 2.12 16.15 6.17
C ASP A 141 1.76 17.09 5.02
N LEU A 142 2.64 18.04 4.70
CA LEU A 142 2.46 18.93 3.55
C LEU A 142 2.49 18.15 2.22
N ILE A 143 3.44 17.23 2.06
CA ILE A 143 3.48 16.38 0.85
C ILE A 143 2.25 15.47 0.80
N GLY A 144 1.89 14.84 1.92
CA GLY A 144 0.68 14.00 1.98
C GLY A 144 -0.58 14.77 1.61
N SER A 145 -0.71 15.99 2.11
CA SER A 145 -1.83 16.91 1.78
C SER A 145 -1.82 17.29 0.30
N TYR A 146 -0.65 17.59 -0.26
CA TYR A 146 -0.51 17.87 -1.68
C TYR A 146 -0.97 16.69 -2.54
N LEU A 147 -0.49 15.48 -2.26
CA LEU A 147 -0.89 14.28 -2.99
C LEU A 147 -2.42 14.04 -2.91
N ASN A 148 -2.99 14.24 -1.72
CA ASN A 148 -4.44 14.08 -1.53
C ASN A 148 -5.24 15.13 -2.34
N GLN A 149 -4.83 16.38 -2.32
CA GLN A 149 -5.46 17.45 -3.10
C GLN A 149 -5.37 17.20 -4.61
N HIS A 150 -4.35 16.45 -5.05
CA HIS A 150 -4.16 16.06 -6.44
C HIS A 150 -4.68 14.65 -6.77
N GLY A 151 -5.63 14.15 -5.97
CA GLY A 151 -6.45 12.99 -6.31
C GLY A 151 -5.97 11.64 -5.75
N VAL A 152 -4.87 11.58 -5.00
CA VAL A 152 -4.47 10.36 -4.29
C VAL A 152 -5.35 10.20 -3.05
N ALA A 153 -6.06 9.07 -2.93
CA ALA A 153 -6.98 8.84 -1.81
C ALA A 153 -6.24 8.86 -0.46
N SER A 154 -6.79 9.59 0.53
CA SER A 154 -6.15 9.80 1.84
C SER A 154 -5.87 8.50 2.61
N ASN A 155 -6.75 7.50 2.48
CA ASN A 155 -6.58 6.19 3.13
C ASN A 155 -5.39 5.38 2.59
N ARG A 156 -4.80 5.80 1.47
CA ARG A 156 -3.59 5.22 0.88
C ARG A 156 -2.31 5.92 1.33
N ILE A 157 -2.42 7.12 1.90
CA ILE A 157 -1.28 7.97 2.24
C ILE A 157 -0.98 7.83 3.73
N ARG A 158 0.29 7.62 4.05
CA ARG A 158 0.86 7.71 5.39
C ARG A 158 1.99 8.72 5.38
N THR A 159 2.10 9.50 6.42
CA THR A 159 3.14 10.52 6.57
C THR A 159 3.95 10.24 7.82
N ARG A 160 5.27 10.43 7.74
CA ARG A 160 6.18 10.19 8.85
C ARG A 160 7.35 11.17 8.83
N GLY A 161 7.50 11.92 9.91
CA GLY A 161 8.72 12.65 10.19
C GLY A 161 9.73 11.74 10.87
N GLU A 162 10.87 11.54 10.26
CA GLU A 162 11.92 10.64 10.75
C GLU A 162 13.03 11.39 11.50
N GLY A 163 13.01 12.73 11.47
CA GLY A 163 14.07 13.51 12.10
C GLY A 163 15.44 13.16 11.55
N GLN A 164 16.36 12.81 12.42
CA GLN A 164 17.78 12.53 12.10
C GLN A 164 18.09 11.04 11.99
N ILE A 165 17.11 10.17 12.05
CA ILE A 165 17.35 8.72 12.01
C ILE A 165 17.73 8.24 10.62
N ASN A 166 18.47 7.14 10.56
CA ASN A 166 18.89 6.50 9.31
C ASN A 166 19.60 7.46 8.32
N PRO A 167 20.67 8.15 8.74
CA PRO A 167 21.44 8.97 7.83
C PRO A 167 22.04 8.08 6.73
N ILE A 168 22.03 8.57 5.49
CA ILE A 168 22.60 7.82 4.35
C ILE A 168 24.09 8.13 4.13
N THR A 169 24.58 9.21 4.75
CA THR A 169 25.99 9.59 4.79
C THR A 169 26.35 10.09 6.19
N GLY A 170 27.62 10.30 6.46
CA GLY A 170 28.07 11.08 7.64
C GLY A 170 27.49 12.51 7.60
N ASN A 171 27.47 13.21 8.74
CA ASN A 171 27.03 14.62 8.79
C ASN A 171 28.22 15.60 8.83
N TYR A 172 29.39 15.13 8.44
CA TYR A 172 30.65 15.90 8.60
C TYR A 172 30.73 17.04 7.57
N GLU A 173 30.45 16.74 6.31
CA GLU A 173 30.55 17.69 5.23
C GLU A 173 29.19 18.29 4.85
N PRO A 174 29.15 19.49 4.24
CA PRO A 174 27.91 20.12 3.79
C PRO A 174 27.12 19.25 2.80
N GLU A 175 27.81 18.53 1.92
CA GLU A 175 27.25 17.61 0.93
C GLU A 175 26.56 16.42 1.61
N ASP A 176 27.18 15.87 2.65
CA ASP A 176 26.60 14.80 3.47
C ASP A 176 25.29 15.26 4.11
N ARG A 177 25.30 16.43 4.74
CA ARG A 177 24.11 17.01 5.36
C ARG A 177 22.99 17.26 4.33
N ARG A 178 23.36 17.73 3.13
CA ARG A 178 22.39 17.91 2.04
C ARG A 178 21.75 16.58 1.64
N ALA A 179 22.53 15.51 1.53
CA ALA A 179 22.03 14.18 1.22
C ALA A 179 21.10 13.63 2.32
N ASN A 180 21.40 13.92 3.60
CA ASN A 180 20.57 13.51 4.73
C ASN A 180 19.26 14.32 4.81
N ARG A 181 19.22 15.59 4.41
CA ARG A 181 17.99 16.36 4.23
C ARG A 181 17.26 15.92 2.97
N ARG A 182 16.48 14.85 3.09
CA ARG A 182 15.82 14.18 1.96
C ARG A 182 14.36 13.86 2.25
N VAL A 183 13.66 13.58 1.18
CA VAL A 183 12.32 12.97 1.18
C VAL A 183 12.44 11.58 0.55
N GLU A 184 11.79 10.62 1.15
CA GLU A 184 11.60 9.29 0.59
C GLU A 184 10.10 8.99 0.50
N ILE A 185 9.65 8.56 -0.68
CA ILE A 185 8.29 8.12 -0.91
C ILE A 185 8.32 6.64 -1.23
N SER A 186 7.84 5.84 -0.31
CA SER A 186 7.77 4.38 -0.40
C SER A 186 6.40 3.96 -0.91
N ILE A 187 6.38 3.21 -2.01
CA ILE A 187 5.16 2.77 -2.69
C ILE A 187 5.15 1.25 -2.72
N SER A 188 4.12 0.65 -2.15
CA SER A 188 3.94 -0.80 -2.12
C SER A 188 2.53 -1.18 -2.54
N ALA A 189 2.30 -2.43 -2.92
CA ALA A 189 0.95 -2.92 -3.20
C ALA A 189 0.09 -2.89 -1.94
N LEU A 190 -1.20 -2.59 -2.10
CA LEU A 190 -2.19 -2.74 -1.03
C LEU A 190 -2.23 -4.20 -0.57
N SER A 191 -1.98 -4.42 0.72
CA SER A 191 -2.22 -5.74 1.33
C SER A 191 -3.73 -5.96 1.43
N SER A 192 -4.20 -7.03 0.86
CA SER A 192 -5.59 -7.51 0.98
C SER A 192 -5.82 -8.09 2.38
#